data_ad892c2ad1224340a8a49e575f272170
#
_entry.id   ad892c2ad1224340a8a49e575f272170
#
_cell.length_a   1.000
_cell.length_b   1.000
_cell.length_c   1.000
_cell.angle_alpha   90.00
_cell.angle_beta   90.00
_cell.angle_gamma   90.00
#
_symmetry.space_group_name_H-M   'P 1'
#
loop_
_entity.id
_entity.type
_entity.pdbx_description
1 polymer ?
#
loop_
_entity_poly.entity_id
_entity_poly.type
_entity_poly.pdbx_seq_one_letter_code
_entity_poly.pdbx_strand_id
1 'polypeptide(L)'
;MDFRTTVERAQRLKQLHSDYKPLVLPTVWDAWSARTAAAVGFAALTVGSHPLADSRGADDHEGQTFEEVLTAVRPIIASVDVPVSVDLEAGYGQKPADLIAGLIEVGGAGLNIEDTVHSDGGRMRSTQEHASYIAGLRAAADDAGVPVWVNGRTDLFLHAKDASGVLDEAIERLRALEQAGADSVYPVGIQDDDDLLAAVTGAVAVPVNSTAHPVRHDLERFRRLGVGRITYGPLLQFAMTDAMKNMLGSWAP
;
A
#
# COMPACT_ATOMS: atom_id res chain seq x y z
N MET A 1 17.59 1.90 11.35
CA MET A 1 17.97 0.52 10.93
C MET A 1 19.29 0.61 10.18
N ASP A 2 20.09 -0.47 10.11
CA ASP A 2 21.29 -0.47 9.27
C ASP A 2 20.89 -0.47 7.77
N PHE A 3 21.61 0.33 6.97
CA PHE A 3 21.36 0.48 5.52
C PHE A 3 21.39 -0.88 4.79
N ARG A 4 22.37 -1.74 5.12
CA ARG A 4 22.48 -3.08 4.53
C ARG A 4 21.24 -3.93 4.77
N THR A 5 20.68 -3.89 5.97
CA THR A 5 19.45 -4.60 6.32
C THR A 5 18.27 -4.08 5.49
N THR A 6 18.19 -2.77 5.22
CA THR A 6 17.14 -2.19 4.38
C THR A 6 17.23 -2.71 2.94
N VAL A 7 18.45 -2.75 2.36
CA VAL A 7 18.67 -3.32 1.02
C VAL A 7 18.24 -4.79 0.96
N GLU A 8 18.65 -5.60 1.93
CA GLU A 8 18.30 -7.03 1.99
C GLU A 8 16.78 -7.24 2.09
N ARG A 9 16.09 -6.43 2.89
CA ARG A 9 14.62 -6.46 3.01
C ARG A 9 13.92 -6.04 1.72
N ALA A 10 14.39 -5.00 1.05
CA ALA A 10 13.82 -4.56 -0.22
C ALA A 10 14.02 -5.63 -1.31
N GLN A 11 15.21 -6.23 -1.40
CA GLN A 11 15.48 -7.37 -2.29
C GLN A 11 14.55 -8.55 -1.97
N ARG A 12 14.36 -8.87 -0.68
CA ARG A 12 13.46 -9.94 -0.24
C ARG A 12 12.01 -9.65 -0.63
N LEU A 13 11.53 -8.41 -0.48
CA LEU A 13 10.17 -8.03 -0.91
C LEU A 13 9.99 -8.24 -2.40
N LYS A 14 10.96 -7.84 -3.21
CA LYS A 14 10.96 -8.06 -4.68
C LYS A 14 10.90 -9.55 -5.02
N GLN A 15 11.71 -10.38 -4.36
CA GLN A 15 11.71 -11.82 -4.56
C GLN A 15 10.37 -12.46 -4.19
N LEU A 16 9.74 -12.03 -3.08
CA LEU A 16 8.45 -12.54 -2.64
C LEU A 16 7.33 -12.32 -3.66
N HIS A 17 7.33 -11.20 -4.40
CA HIS A 17 6.36 -10.97 -5.47
C HIS A 17 6.56 -11.91 -6.68
N SER A 18 7.76 -12.52 -6.82
CA SER A 18 7.99 -13.59 -7.82
C SER A 18 7.60 -14.96 -7.28
N ASP A 19 7.81 -15.21 -5.98
CA ASP A 19 7.57 -16.49 -5.32
C ASP A 19 6.07 -16.76 -5.08
N TYR A 20 5.28 -15.72 -4.83
CA TYR A 20 3.86 -15.81 -4.44
C TYR A 20 2.96 -15.08 -5.43
N LYS A 21 1.87 -15.70 -5.83
CA LYS A 21 0.83 -15.11 -6.72
C LYS A 21 -0.57 -15.49 -6.22
N PRO A 22 -1.24 -14.58 -5.53
CA PRO A 22 -0.80 -13.25 -5.07
C PRO A 22 0.11 -13.32 -3.84
N LEU A 23 0.96 -12.30 -3.65
CA LEU A 23 1.61 -12.04 -2.38
C LEU A 23 0.63 -11.31 -1.46
N VAL A 24 0.38 -11.87 -0.27
CA VAL A 24 -0.49 -11.24 0.74
C VAL A 24 0.36 -10.49 1.74
N LEU A 25 0.12 -9.19 1.87
CA LEU A 25 0.76 -8.30 2.86
C LEU A 25 -0.33 -7.80 3.82
N PRO A 26 -0.48 -8.41 5.01
CA PRO A 26 -1.39 -7.88 6.02
C PRO A 26 -1.09 -6.42 6.33
N THR A 27 -2.16 -5.62 6.40
CA THR A 27 -2.05 -4.22 6.79
C THR A 27 -1.96 -4.12 8.30
N VAL A 28 -0.89 -3.51 8.78
CA VAL A 28 -0.56 -3.34 10.20
C VAL A 28 -0.44 -1.85 10.53
N TRP A 29 -0.53 -1.47 11.81
CA TRP A 29 -0.56 -0.05 12.25
C TRP A 29 0.25 0.23 13.51
N ASP A 30 0.72 -0.81 14.18
CA ASP A 30 1.57 -0.73 15.36
C ASP A 30 2.49 -1.96 15.47
N ALA A 31 3.40 -1.93 16.43
CA ALA A 31 4.34 -3.03 16.65
C ALA A 31 3.64 -4.32 17.12
N TRP A 32 2.48 -4.23 17.75
CA TRP A 32 1.73 -5.40 18.19
C TRP A 32 1.08 -6.11 17.01
N SER A 33 0.37 -5.38 16.14
CA SER A 33 -0.24 -5.93 14.92
C SER A 33 0.81 -6.51 13.98
N ALA A 34 1.98 -5.84 13.84
CA ALA A 34 3.09 -6.31 13.02
C ALA A 34 3.65 -7.64 13.53
N ARG A 35 3.97 -7.75 14.84
CA ARG A 35 4.45 -9.00 15.43
C ARG A 35 3.42 -10.12 15.35
N THR A 36 2.13 -9.78 15.53
CA THR A 36 1.04 -10.75 15.42
C THR A 36 0.95 -11.32 14.01
N ALA A 37 0.96 -10.48 12.98
CA ALA A 37 0.93 -10.91 11.59
C ALA A 37 2.18 -11.72 11.20
N ALA A 38 3.37 -11.31 11.64
CA ALA A 38 4.61 -12.06 11.41
C ALA A 38 4.58 -13.44 12.11
N ALA A 39 4.03 -13.53 13.33
CA ALA A 39 3.90 -14.79 14.06
C ALA A 39 2.91 -15.78 13.41
N VAL A 40 1.91 -15.29 12.66
CA VAL A 40 1.03 -16.12 11.83
C VAL A 40 1.77 -16.73 10.63
N GLY A 41 2.92 -16.15 10.23
CA GLY A 41 3.77 -16.67 9.15
C GLY A 41 3.71 -15.85 7.87
N PHE A 42 3.17 -14.65 7.87
CA PHE A 42 3.22 -13.78 6.70
C PHE A 42 4.66 -13.34 6.39
N ALA A 43 5.06 -13.48 5.13
CA ALA A 43 6.42 -13.24 4.68
C ALA A 43 6.76 -11.76 4.42
N ALA A 44 5.75 -10.90 4.35
CA ALA A 44 5.86 -9.45 4.20
C ALA A 44 4.63 -8.76 4.80
N LEU A 45 4.76 -7.49 5.17
CA LEU A 45 3.68 -6.68 5.76
C LEU A 45 3.56 -5.34 5.03
N THR A 46 2.45 -4.64 5.23
CA THR A 46 2.31 -3.25 4.84
C THR A 46 1.75 -2.42 5.99
N VAL A 47 2.28 -1.22 6.22
CA VAL A 47 1.66 -0.24 7.11
C VAL A 47 0.61 0.51 6.30
N GLY A 48 -0.62 0.61 6.80
CA GLY A 48 -1.68 1.41 6.17
C GLY A 48 -1.78 2.79 6.80
N SER A 49 -1.99 3.84 5.99
CA SER A 49 -2.14 5.22 6.45
C SER A 49 -3.33 5.38 7.40
N HIS A 50 -4.52 4.97 6.96
CA HIS A 50 -5.74 5.06 7.76
C HIS A 50 -5.63 4.35 9.13
N PRO A 51 -5.30 3.04 9.22
CA PRO A 51 -5.20 2.38 10.51
C PRO A 51 -4.05 2.91 11.38
N LEU A 52 -2.98 3.43 10.79
CA LEU A 52 -1.90 4.07 11.51
C LEU A 52 -2.38 5.37 12.17
N ALA A 53 -3.05 6.25 11.40
CA ALA A 53 -3.61 7.51 11.89
C ALA A 53 -4.64 7.25 13.01
N ASP A 54 -5.63 6.38 12.76
CA ASP A 54 -6.68 6.03 13.73
C ASP A 54 -6.10 5.49 15.05
N SER A 55 -5.11 4.60 15.00
CA SER A 55 -4.47 4.04 16.20
C SER A 55 -3.75 5.09 17.06
N ARG A 56 -3.46 6.25 16.49
CA ARG A 56 -2.77 7.38 17.14
C ARG A 56 -3.71 8.52 17.51
N GLY A 57 -5.00 8.43 17.16
CA GLY A 57 -5.97 9.50 17.31
C GLY A 57 -5.67 10.71 16.42
N ALA A 58 -5.05 10.47 15.27
CA ALA A 58 -4.78 11.45 14.23
C ALA A 58 -5.74 11.28 13.05
N ASP A 59 -5.85 12.30 12.23
CA ASP A 59 -6.62 12.24 10.99
C ASP A 59 -5.80 11.56 9.88
N ASP A 60 -6.47 10.77 9.04
CA ASP A 60 -5.96 10.25 7.75
C ASP A 60 -5.87 11.39 6.73
N HIS A 61 -5.56 11.09 5.48
CA HIS A 61 -5.58 12.06 4.38
C HIS A 61 -4.52 13.17 4.53
N GLU A 62 -3.27 12.78 4.76
CA GLU A 62 -2.15 13.68 5.02
C GLU A 62 -2.38 14.60 6.25
N GLY A 63 -3.20 14.16 7.21
CA GLY A 63 -3.44 14.85 8.46
C GLY A 63 -2.26 14.87 9.43
N GLN A 64 -1.21 14.10 9.14
CA GLN A 64 0.07 14.07 9.84
C GLN A 64 1.17 14.61 8.92
N THR A 65 2.26 15.10 9.49
CA THR A 65 3.46 15.43 8.72
C THR A 65 4.23 14.17 8.32
N PHE A 66 5.02 14.23 7.28
CA PHE A 66 5.88 13.11 6.86
C PHE A 66 6.81 12.63 7.99
N GLU A 67 7.38 13.55 8.79
CA GLU A 67 8.24 13.23 9.93
C GLU A 67 7.49 12.48 11.04
N GLU A 68 6.24 12.86 11.34
CA GLU A 68 5.38 12.16 12.29
C GLU A 68 5.06 10.73 11.82
N VAL A 69 4.78 10.55 10.53
CA VAL A 69 4.58 9.22 9.93
C VAL A 69 5.85 8.37 10.03
N LEU A 70 7.01 8.90 9.67
CA LEU A 70 8.28 8.18 9.79
C LEU A 70 8.58 7.78 11.25
N THR A 71 8.30 8.68 12.19
CA THR A 71 8.44 8.41 13.64
C THR A 71 7.54 7.27 14.09
N ALA A 72 6.29 7.22 13.59
CA ALA A 72 5.33 6.17 13.91
C ALA A 72 5.69 4.81 13.26
N VAL A 73 6.18 4.83 12.02
CA VAL A 73 6.50 3.62 11.26
C VAL A 73 7.79 2.94 11.75
N ARG A 74 8.78 3.70 12.20
CA ARG A 74 10.08 3.19 12.67
C ARG A 74 9.95 2.04 13.70
N PRO A 75 9.19 2.15 14.81
CA PRO A 75 9.03 1.05 15.77
C PRO A 75 8.27 -0.14 15.20
N ILE A 76 7.37 0.05 14.24
CA ILE A 76 6.65 -1.04 13.56
C ILE A 76 7.64 -1.90 12.78
N ILE A 77 8.45 -1.27 11.91
CA ILE A 77 9.47 -1.95 11.10
C ILE A 77 10.53 -2.61 11.98
N ALA A 78 10.95 -1.95 13.06
CA ALA A 78 11.95 -2.49 13.99
C ALA A 78 11.46 -3.70 14.79
N SER A 79 10.15 -3.93 14.88
CA SER A 79 9.55 -5.01 15.66
C SER A 79 9.51 -6.36 14.94
N VAL A 80 9.85 -6.43 13.66
CA VAL A 80 9.78 -7.64 12.83
C VAL A 80 11.00 -7.77 11.91
N ASP A 81 11.27 -9.02 11.49
CA ASP A 81 12.37 -9.32 10.57
C ASP A 81 11.93 -9.37 9.09
N VAL A 82 10.64 -9.49 8.84
CA VAL A 82 10.09 -9.51 7.48
C VAL A 82 10.09 -8.11 6.85
N PRO A 83 10.18 -7.99 5.50
CA PRO A 83 10.09 -6.70 4.84
C PRO A 83 8.72 -6.03 5.05
N VAL A 84 8.74 -4.72 5.22
CA VAL A 84 7.54 -3.90 5.44
C VAL A 84 7.46 -2.83 4.35
N SER A 85 6.34 -2.80 3.64
CA SER A 85 5.93 -1.69 2.76
C SER A 85 5.20 -0.63 3.60
N VAL A 86 5.20 0.63 3.17
CA VAL A 86 4.52 1.71 3.89
C VAL A 86 3.58 2.45 2.95
N ASP A 87 2.35 2.68 3.38
CA ASP A 87 1.44 3.57 2.68
C ASP A 87 1.82 5.02 3.00
N LEU A 88 2.29 5.75 1.98
CA LEU A 88 2.75 7.12 2.09
C LEU A 88 1.81 8.11 1.40
N GLU A 89 0.53 7.74 1.29
CA GLU A 89 -0.54 8.55 0.72
C GLU A 89 -0.12 9.21 -0.60
N ALA A 90 -0.28 10.53 -0.76
CA ALA A 90 0.22 11.25 -1.95
C ALA A 90 1.68 11.74 -1.81
N GLY A 91 2.34 11.42 -0.70
CA GLY A 91 3.75 11.77 -0.47
C GLY A 91 3.95 13.00 0.40
N TYR A 92 2.93 13.50 1.11
CA TYR A 92 3.03 14.57 2.11
C TYR A 92 3.73 15.84 1.57
N GLY A 93 3.54 16.16 0.28
CA GLY A 93 4.21 17.29 -0.36
C GLY A 93 5.73 17.13 -0.54
N GLN A 94 6.30 15.97 -0.24
CA GLN A 94 7.72 15.72 -0.37
C GLN A 94 8.14 15.56 -1.84
N LYS A 95 9.38 15.93 -2.14
CA LYS A 95 10.00 15.54 -3.41
C LYS A 95 10.31 14.04 -3.38
N PRO A 96 10.32 13.37 -4.55
CA PRO A 96 10.61 11.93 -4.62
C PRO A 96 11.90 11.52 -3.90
N ALA A 97 12.97 12.29 -4.00
CA ALA A 97 14.24 12.00 -3.35
C ALA A 97 14.14 12.04 -1.82
N ASP A 98 13.44 13.03 -1.27
CA ASP A 98 13.27 13.20 0.17
C ASP A 98 12.35 12.09 0.74
N LEU A 99 11.28 11.72 -0.01
CA LEU A 99 10.38 10.65 0.38
C LEU A 99 11.11 9.31 0.45
N ILE A 100 11.89 8.96 -0.58
CA ILE A 100 12.68 7.73 -0.63
C ILE A 100 13.75 7.71 0.46
N ALA A 101 14.46 8.83 0.68
CA ALA A 101 15.47 8.92 1.73
C ALA A 101 14.87 8.65 3.12
N GLY A 102 13.73 9.28 3.45
CA GLY A 102 13.02 9.03 4.72
C GLY A 102 12.54 7.60 4.88
N LEU A 103 11.97 7.01 3.82
CA LEU A 103 11.55 5.60 3.82
C LEU A 103 12.73 4.65 4.09
N ILE A 104 13.86 4.85 3.42
CA ILE A 104 15.08 4.04 3.60
C ILE A 104 15.61 4.21 5.03
N GLU A 105 15.63 5.43 5.57
CA GLU A 105 16.11 5.71 6.93
C GLU A 105 15.34 4.92 7.99
N VAL A 106 14.03 4.79 7.86
CA VAL A 106 13.22 3.98 8.79
C VAL A 106 13.28 2.48 8.52
N GLY A 107 13.87 2.05 7.38
CA GLY A 107 14.03 0.65 6.99
C GLY A 107 12.86 0.09 6.19
N GLY A 108 12.08 0.94 5.52
CA GLY A 108 10.99 0.53 4.64
C GLY A 108 11.50 -0.15 3.38
N ALA A 109 10.86 -1.24 2.99
CA ALA A 109 11.23 -2.06 1.84
C ALA A 109 10.43 -1.72 0.57
N GLY A 110 9.33 -1.00 0.71
CA GLY A 110 8.44 -0.57 -0.38
C GLY A 110 7.48 0.50 0.09
N LEU A 111 6.74 1.07 -0.84
CA LEU A 111 5.72 2.07 -0.55
C LEU A 111 4.48 1.91 -1.44
N ASN A 112 3.33 2.40 -0.95
CA ASN A 112 2.21 2.82 -1.79
C ASN A 112 2.31 4.33 -2.00
N ILE A 113 1.89 4.79 -3.18
CA ILE A 113 1.76 6.21 -3.48
C ILE A 113 0.53 6.45 -4.35
N GLU A 114 -0.35 7.34 -3.93
CA GLU A 114 -1.62 7.62 -4.60
C GLU A 114 -1.62 8.95 -5.36
N ASP A 115 -2.60 9.10 -6.22
CA ASP A 115 -2.77 10.30 -7.04
C ASP A 115 -3.64 11.38 -6.41
N THR A 116 -4.37 11.11 -5.33
CA THR A 116 -5.15 12.12 -4.60
C THR A 116 -4.27 12.87 -3.60
N VAL A 117 -4.00 14.15 -3.87
CA VAL A 117 -3.19 15.02 -2.99
C VAL A 117 -4.11 15.70 -1.97
N HIS A 118 -4.20 15.13 -0.79
CA HIS A 118 -5.10 15.61 0.26
C HIS A 118 -4.69 16.98 0.78
N SER A 119 -3.40 17.24 0.93
CA SER A 119 -2.84 18.54 1.31
C SER A 119 -3.08 19.65 0.29
N ASP A 120 -3.49 19.30 -0.96
CA ASP A 120 -3.90 20.24 -2.02
C ASP A 120 -5.43 20.15 -2.27
N GLY A 121 -6.20 20.15 -1.19
CA GLY A 121 -7.66 20.13 -1.26
C GLY A 121 -8.28 18.85 -1.84
N GLY A 122 -7.56 17.74 -1.83
CA GLY A 122 -8.02 16.48 -2.41
C GLY A 122 -7.95 16.45 -3.94
N ARG A 123 -7.11 17.29 -4.54
CA ARG A 123 -6.90 17.31 -5.99
C ARG A 123 -6.23 16.01 -6.45
N MET A 124 -6.83 15.34 -7.40
CA MET A 124 -6.21 14.20 -8.06
C MET A 124 -5.16 14.68 -9.09
N ARG A 125 -3.94 14.14 -9.03
CA ARG A 125 -2.91 14.37 -10.05
C ARG A 125 -3.41 13.91 -11.43
N SER A 126 -3.06 14.62 -12.48
CA SER A 126 -3.20 14.10 -13.83
C SER A 126 -2.36 12.83 -14.01
N THR A 127 -2.68 12.02 -15.02
CA THR A 127 -1.90 10.81 -15.37
C THR A 127 -0.41 11.13 -15.51
N GLN A 128 -0.09 12.23 -16.21
CA GLN A 128 1.28 12.65 -16.46
C GLN A 128 1.99 13.13 -15.18
N GLU A 129 1.31 13.90 -14.32
CA GLU A 129 1.87 14.34 -13.03
C GLU A 129 2.19 13.14 -12.14
N HIS A 130 1.26 12.18 -12.04
CA HIS A 130 1.46 11.01 -11.19
C HIS A 130 2.54 10.07 -11.74
N ALA A 131 2.55 9.81 -13.05
CA ALA A 131 3.61 9.05 -13.70
C ALA A 131 4.98 9.71 -13.51
N SER A 132 5.08 11.04 -13.63
CA SER A 132 6.33 11.77 -13.39
C SER A 132 6.79 11.65 -11.93
N TYR A 133 5.86 11.65 -10.98
CA TYR A 133 6.18 11.44 -9.56
C TYR A 133 6.70 10.03 -9.30
N ILE A 134 6.04 8.99 -9.85
CA ILE A 134 6.49 7.59 -9.79
C ILE A 134 7.90 7.43 -10.41
N ALA A 135 8.15 8.02 -11.58
CA ALA A 135 9.46 7.98 -12.21
C ALA A 135 10.55 8.61 -11.33
N GLY A 136 10.22 9.72 -10.65
CA GLY A 136 11.10 10.35 -9.68
C GLY A 136 11.41 9.46 -8.47
N LEU A 137 10.41 8.75 -7.95
CA LEU A 137 10.60 7.78 -6.85
C LEU A 137 11.51 6.62 -7.28
N ARG A 138 11.31 6.08 -8.48
CA ARG A 138 12.15 5.02 -9.04
C ARG A 138 13.59 5.48 -9.18
N ALA A 139 13.81 6.63 -9.81
CA ALA A 139 15.14 7.20 -9.97
C ALA A 139 15.84 7.42 -8.62
N ALA A 140 15.15 7.96 -7.63
CA ALA A 140 15.70 8.18 -6.29
C ALA A 140 16.07 6.85 -5.58
N ALA A 141 15.26 5.79 -5.74
CA ALA A 141 15.55 4.48 -5.19
C ALA A 141 16.78 3.83 -5.87
N ASP A 142 16.89 3.97 -7.19
CA ASP A 142 18.01 3.47 -7.99
C ASP A 142 19.31 4.21 -7.64
N ASP A 143 19.26 5.54 -7.52
CA ASP A 143 20.40 6.37 -7.08
C ASP A 143 20.87 6.03 -5.67
N ALA A 144 19.93 5.69 -4.77
CA ALA A 144 20.26 5.23 -3.42
C ALA A 144 20.78 3.79 -3.38
N GLY A 145 20.71 3.02 -4.47
CA GLY A 145 21.10 1.61 -4.52
C GLY A 145 20.19 0.67 -3.71
N VAL A 146 18.95 1.08 -3.43
CA VAL A 146 17.96 0.30 -2.69
C VAL A 146 16.79 -0.04 -3.62
N PRO A 147 16.53 -1.32 -3.92
CA PRO A 147 15.44 -1.72 -4.83
C PRO A 147 14.06 -1.63 -4.13
N VAL A 148 13.69 -0.41 -3.71
CA VAL A 148 12.40 -0.12 -3.07
C VAL A 148 11.26 -0.54 -4.00
N TRP A 149 10.30 -1.30 -3.49
CA TRP A 149 9.09 -1.67 -4.22
C TRP A 149 8.12 -0.48 -4.29
N VAL A 150 7.87 0.03 -5.48
CA VAL A 150 6.94 1.14 -5.73
C VAL A 150 5.60 0.59 -6.19
N ASN A 151 4.55 0.75 -5.38
CA ASN A 151 3.18 0.39 -5.70
C ASN A 151 2.38 1.66 -6.03
N GLY A 152 2.20 1.92 -7.33
CA GLY A 152 1.48 3.11 -7.83
C GLY A 152 -0.03 2.94 -7.71
N ARG A 153 -0.67 3.76 -6.88
CA ARG A 153 -2.11 3.73 -6.62
C ARG A 153 -2.83 4.81 -7.43
N THR A 154 -4.03 4.49 -7.90
CA THR A 154 -4.99 5.49 -8.38
C THR A 154 -6.30 5.37 -7.61
N ASP A 155 -6.85 6.52 -7.25
CA ASP A 155 -8.14 6.65 -6.56
C ASP A 155 -9.29 6.96 -7.55
N LEU A 156 -9.03 6.87 -8.85
CA LEU A 156 -10.00 7.22 -9.88
C LEU A 156 -11.36 6.53 -9.67
N PHE A 157 -11.35 5.24 -9.33
CA PHE A 157 -12.60 4.51 -9.07
C PHE A 157 -13.32 4.97 -7.79
N LEU A 158 -12.59 5.45 -6.77
CA LEU A 158 -13.21 5.99 -5.56
C LEU A 158 -13.93 7.31 -5.81
N HIS A 159 -13.43 8.12 -6.75
CA HIS A 159 -14.02 9.40 -7.13
C HIS A 159 -15.11 9.28 -8.20
N ALA A 160 -15.21 8.13 -8.87
CA ALA A 160 -16.18 7.90 -9.92
C ALA A 160 -17.57 7.58 -9.34
N LYS A 161 -18.63 8.17 -9.95
CA LYS A 161 -20.02 7.78 -9.64
C LYS A 161 -20.36 6.39 -10.21
N ASP A 162 -19.71 6.04 -11.32
CA ASP A 162 -19.83 4.75 -12.00
C ASP A 162 -18.41 4.28 -12.33
N ALA A 163 -17.98 3.21 -11.66
CA ALA A 163 -16.65 2.64 -11.83
C ALA A 163 -16.44 2.09 -13.25
N SER A 164 -17.48 1.52 -13.87
CA SER A 164 -17.41 1.00 -15.25
C SER A 164 -17.15 2.09 -16.27
N GLY A 165 -17.69 3.29 -16.04
CA GLY A 165 -17.55 4.44 -16.94
C GLY A 165 -16.14 5.02 -16.99
N VAL A 166 -15.28 4.71 -16.03
CA VAL A 166 -13.89 5.20 -15.96
C VAL A 166 -12.84 4.11 -16.19
N LEU A 167 -13.25 2.90 -16.57
CA LEU A 167 -12.34 1.76 -16.73
C LEU A 167 -11.20 2.02 -17.73
N ASP A 168 -11.52 2.57 -18.91
CA ASP A 168 -10.51 2.82 -19.94
C ASP A 168 -9.49 3.88 -19.47
N GLU A 169 -9.96 4.94 -18.82
CA GLU A 169 -9.09 5.98 -18.24
C GLU A 169 -8.22 5.38 -17.12
N ALA A 170 -8.78 4.53 -16.27
CA ALA A 170 -8.04 3.85 -15.21
C ALA A 170 -6.94 2.96 -15.80
N ILE A 171 -7.23 2.17 -16.82
CA ILE A 171 -6.24 1.32 -17.52
C ILE A 171 -5.13 2.17 -18.13
N GLU A 172 -5.46 3.27 -18.81
CA GLU A 172 -4.47 4.20 -19.37
C GLU A 172 -3.56 4.75 -18.26
N ARG A 173 -4.15 5.19 -17.14
CA ARG A 173 -3.42 5.69 -15.97
C ARG A 173 -2.49 4.61 -15.38
N LEU A 174 -2.98 3.40 -15.14
CA LEU A 174 -2.19 2.31 -14.58
C LEU A 174 -1.02 1.90 -15.49
N ARG A 175 -1.22 1.89 -16.82
CA ARG A 175 -0.15 1.66 -17.79
C ARG A 175 0.91 2.77 -17.77
N ALA A 176 0.50 4.01 -17.57
CA ALA A 176 1.45 5.12 -17.42
C ALA A 176 2.31 4.97 -16.16
N LEU A 177 1.72 4.51 -15.03
CA LEU A 177 2.48 4.20 -13.81
C LEU A 177 3.45 3.03 -14.01
N GLU A 178 3.02 1.96 -14.68
CA GLU A 178 3.87 0.84 -15.06
C GLU A 178 5.08 1.32 -15.91
N GLN A 179 4.84 2.12 -16.95
CA GLN A 179 5.88 2.67 -17.82
C GLN A 179 6.82 3.63 -17.06
N ALA A 180 6.31 4.30 -16.02
CA ALA A 180 7.08 5.17 -15.14
C ALA A 180 7.96 4.41 -14.13
N GLY A 181 7.87 3.07 -14.07
CA GLY A 181 8.70 2.23 -13.22
C GLY A 181 8.05 1.81 -11.90
N ALA A 182 6.72 1.85 -11.81
CA ALA A 182 6.00 1.18 -10.72
C ALA A 182 6.23 -0.34 -10.81
N ASP A 183 6.54 -0.99 -9.67
CA ASP A 183 6.72 -2.45 -9.60
C ASP A 183 5.37 -3.17 -9.49
N SER A 184 4.32 -2.49 -9.04
CA SER A 184 2.93 -2.93 -9.03
C SER A 184 2.01 -1.72 -9.13
N VAL A 185 0.74 -1.96 -9.47
CA VAL A 185 -0.28 -0.92 -9.57
C VAL A 185 -1.48 -1.24 -8.70
N TYR A 186 -2.17 -0.21 -8.21
CA TYR A 186 -3.25 -0.37 -7.26
C TYR A 186 -4.49 0.46 -7.64
N PRO A 187 -5.46 -0.14 -8.34
CA PRO A 187 -6.76 0.44 -8.60
C PRO A 187 -7.67 0.26 -7.38
N VAL A 188 -7.61 1.16 -6.40
CA VAL A 188 -8.41 1.03 -5.19
C VAL A 188 -9.90 1.25 -5.48
N GLY A 189 -10.79 0.51 -4.78
CA GLY A 189 -12.24 0.69 -4.89
C GLY A 189 -12.99 -0.36 -5.72
N ILE A 190 -12.28 -1.25 -6.43
CA ILE A 190 -12.90 -2.29 -7.28
C ILE A 190 -12.77 -3.72 -6.75
N GLN A 191 -12.40 -3.88 -5.50
CA GLN A 191 -12.12 -5.19 -4.89
C GLN A 191 -13.33 -6.14 -4.85
N ASP A 192 -14.54 -5.62 -4.95
CA ASP A 192 -15.79 -6.38 -4.92
C ASP A 192 -16.39 -6.62 -6.33
N ASP A 193 -15.72 -6.13 -7.40
CA ASP A 193 -16.15 -6.24 -8.79
C ASP A 193 -15.19 -7.15 -9.58
N ASP A 194 -15.65 -8.37 -9.89
CA ASP A 194 -14.83 -9.38 -10.58
C ASP A 194 -14.49 -8.96 -12.03
N ASP A 195 -15.43 -8.32 -12.72
CA ASP A 195 -15.25 -7.93 -14.13
C ASP A 195 -14.24 -6.78 -14.24
N LEU A 196 -14.32 -5.77 -13.38
CA LEU A 196 -13.35 -4.68 -13.33
C LEU A 196 -11.96 -5.19 -12.91
N LEU A 197 -11.87 -6.06 -11.89
CA LEU A 197 -10.59 -6.64 -11.50
C LEU A 197 -9.95 -7.46 -12.63
N ALA A 198 -10.74 -8.31 -13.30
CA ALA A 198 -10.25 -9.11 -14.42
C ALA A 198 -9.81 -8.24 -15.60
N ALA A 199 -10.57 -7.19 -15.91
CA ALA A 199 -10.21 -6.25 -16.97
C ALA A 199 -8.88 -5.53 -16.67
N VAL A 200 -8.70 -5.03 -15.45
CA VAL A 200 -7.46 -4.35 -15.04
C VAL A 200 -6.27 -5.31 -15.00
N THR A 201 -6.42 -6.50 -14.40
CA THR A 201 -5.33 -7.50 -14.31
C THR A 201 -4.90 -8.00 -15.69
N GLY A 202 -5.82 -8.08 -16.65
CA GLY A 202 -5.53 -8.43 -18.04
C GLY A 202 -4.89 -7.29 -18.86
N ALA A 203 -4.93 -6.05 -18.36
CA ALA A 203 -4.52 -4.87 -19.12
C ALA A 203 -3.08 -4.39 -18.82
N VAL A 204 -2.47 -4.80 -17.72
CA VAL A 204 -1.12 -4.40 -17.27
C VAL A 204 -0.23 -5.63 -17.12
N ALA A 205 1.09 -5.44 -17.22
CA ALA A 205 2.06 -6.55 -17.09
C ALA A 205 2.60 -6.68 -15.65
N VAL A 206 2.57 -5.61 -14.88
CA VAL A 206 3.00 -5.64 -13.46
C VAL A 206 1.89 -6.18 -12.54
N PRO A 207 2.22 -6.72 -11.37
CA PRO A 207 1.23 -7.18 -10.41
C PRO A 207 0.19 -6.11 -10.06
N VAL A 208 -1.10 -6.48 -10.11
CA VAL A 208 -2.19 -5.62 -9.61
C VAL A 208 -2.39 -5.89 -8.12
N ASN A 209 -2.36 -4.83 -7.32
CA ASN A 209 -2.74 -4.89 -5.92
C ASN A 209 -4.26 -4.77 -5.78
N SER A 210 -4.87 -5.60 -4.97
CA SER A 210 -6.27 -5.46 -4.55
C SER A 210 -6.38 -5.39 -3.04
N THR A 211 -7.35 -4.62 -2.54
CA THR A 211 -7.76 -4.68 -1.14
C THR A 211 -8.59 -5.94 -0.92
N ALA A 212 -8.40 -6.63 0.20
CA ALA A 212 -9.24 -7.74 0.60
C ALA A 212 -9.84 -7.52 1.99
N HIS A 213 -11.05 -7.99 2.21
CA HIS A 213 -11.61 -8.10 3.56
C HIS A 213 -11.19 -9.47 4.13
N PRO A 214 -10.48 -9.53 5.29
CA PRO A 214 -9.84 -10.76 5.76
C PRO A 214 -10.81 -11.89 6.11
N VAL A 215 -12.10 -11.59 6.30
CA VAL A 215 -13.14 -12.56 6.67
C VAL A 215 -14.10 -12.85 5.52
N ARG A 216 -14.38 -11.86 4.64
CA ARG A 216 -15.42 -11.98 3.59
C ARG A 216 -14.88 -12.44 2.26
N HIS A 217 -13.58 -12.18 1.98
CA HIS A 217 -12.99 -12.52 0.69
C HIS A 217 -12.19 -13.82 0.77
N ASP A 218 -12.20 -14.54 -0.34
CA ASP A 218 -11.46 -15.78 -0.54
C ASP A 218 -10.22 -15.54 -1.40
N LEU A 219 -9.07 -16.09 -0.99
CA LEU A 219 -7.80 -15.98 -1.69
C LEU A 219 -7.86 -16.58 -3.10
N GLU A 220 -8.59 -17.69 -3.28
CA GLU A 220 -8.73 -18.36 -4.58
C GLU A 220 -9.48 -17.49 -5.60
N ARG A 221 -10.44 -16.67 -5.15
CA ARG A 221 -11.10 -15.69 -6.00
C ARG A 221 -10.07 -14.73 -6.62
N PHE A 222 -9.21 -14.15 -5.81
CA PHE A 222 -8.19 -13.22 -6.30
C PHE A 222 -7.16 -13.89 -7.21
N ARG A 223 -6.80 -15.15 -6.95
CA ARG A 223 -5.93 -15.94 -7.85
C ARG A 223 -6.56 -16.11 -9.23
N ARG A 224 -7.84 -16.49 -9.29
CA ARG A 224 -8.56 -16.65 -10.58
C ARG A 224 -8.65 -15.34 -11.36
N LEU A 225 -8.75 -14.22 -10.67
CA LEU A 225 -8.82 -12.87 -11.26
C LEU A 225 -7.44 -12.30 -11.63
N GLY A 226 -6.35 -13.05 -11.44
CA GLY A 226 -5.00 -12.60 -11.82
C GLY A 226 -4.39 -11.54 -10.91
N VAL A 227 -4.96 -11.32 -9.71
CA VAL A 227 -4.42 -10.39 -8.72
C VAL A 227 -3.03 -10.86 -8.28
N GLY A 228 -2.05 -9.96 -8.30
CA GLY A 228 -0.65 -10.28 -7.95
C GLY A 228 -0.24 -9.89 -6.53
N ARG A 229 -0.96 -8.96 -5.90
CA ARG A 229 -0.71 -8.47 -4.55
C ARG A 229 -2.03 -8.24 -3.82
N ILE A 230 -2.08 -8.57 -2.55
CA ILE A 230 -3.25 -8.33 -1.68
C ILE A 230 -2.80 -7.58 -0.44
N THR A 231 -3.56 -6.53 -0.09
CA THR A 231 -3.47 -5.81 1.18
C THR A 231 -4.86 -5.72 1.81
N TYR A 232 -4.96 -5.36 3.08
CA TYR A 232 -6.27 -5.27 3.74
C TYR A 232 -6.76 -3.83 3.93
N GLY A 233 -5.93 -2.81 3.63
CA GLY A 233 -6.30 -1.42 3.91
C GLY A 233 -6.78 -1.26 5.36
N PRO A 234 -7.86 -0.52 5.62
CA PRO A 234 -8.44 -0.39 6.96
C PRO A 234 -9.26 -1.62 7.40
N LEU A 235 -9.57 -2.54 6.47
CA LEU A 235 -10.58 -3.60 6.69
C LEU A 235 -10.15 -4.62 7.75
N LEU A 236 -8.86 -4.85 7.95
CA LEU A 236 -8.38 -5.72 9.05
C LEU A 236 -8.62 -5.06 10.41
N GLN A 237 -8.32 -3.75 10.54
CA GLN A 237 -8.57 -3.02 11.78
C GLN A 237 -10.06 -2.93 12.08
N PHE A 238 -10.91 -2.70 11.07
CA PHE A 238 -12.37 -2.71 11.24
C PHE A 238 -12.89 -4.07 11.72
N ALA A 239 -12.44 -5.17 11.10
CA ALA A 239 -12.82 -6.51 11.54
C ALA A 239 -12.37 -6.82 12.98
N MET A 240 -11.19 -6.35 13.39
CA MET A 240 -10.71 -6.48 14.77
C MET A 240 -11.50 -5.60 15.74
N THR A 241 -11.89 -4.40 15.34
CA THR A 241 -12.75 -3.52 16.12
C THR A 241 -14.11 -4.18 16.40
N ASP A 242 -14.71 -4.80 15.39
CA ASP A 242 -15.98 -5.51 15.55
C ASP A 242 -15.83 -6.75 16.46
N ALA A 243 -14.74 -7.50 16.31
CA ALA A 243 -14.43 -8.61 17.19
C ALA A 243 -14.25 -8.15 18.65
N MET A 244 -13.55 -7.04 18.87
CA MET A 244 -13.35 -6.45 20.20
C MET A 244 -14.68 -5.98 20.82
N LYS A 245 -15.53 -5.28 20.04
CA LYS A 245 -16.87 -4.87 20.51
C LYS A 245 -17.71 -6.08 20.92
N ASN A 246 -17.68 -7.16 20.13
CA ASN A 246 -18.41 -8.38 20.46
C ASN A 246 -17.91 -9.05 21.73
N MET A 247 -16.60 -9.11 21.96
CA MET A 247 -16.01 -9.67 23.19
C MET A 247 -16.33 -8.82 24.44
N LEU A 248 -16.32 -7.51 24.31
CA LEU A 248 -16.54 -6.58 25.44
C LEU A 248 -18.02 -6.31 25.73
N GLY A 249 -18.91 -6.47 24.73
CA GLY A 249 -20.31 -6.06 24.83
C GLY A 249 -21.08 -6.73 25.98
N SER A 250 -20.74 -7.96 26.36
CA SER A 250 -21.36 -8.66 27.49
C SER A 250 -20.87 -8.17 28.87
N TRP A 251 -19.84 -7.34 28.90
CA TRP A 251 -19.24 -6.78 30.12
C TRP A 251 -19.62 -5.32 30.34
N ALA A 252 -20.17 -4.68 29.30
CA ALA A 252 -20.61 -3.29 29.42
C ALA A 252 -21.88 -3.21 30.28
N PRO A 253 -22.02 -2.16 31.13
CA PRO A 253 -23.17 -1.99 32.01
C PRO A 253 -24.46 -1.72 31.24
#